data_80eb22d066d62f7460e644048199c22b
#
_entry.id   80eb22d066d62f7460e644048199c22b
#
_cell.length_a   1.000
_cell.length_b   1.000
_cell.length_c   1.000
_cell.angle_alpha   90.00
_cell.angle_beta   90.00
_cell.angle_gamma   90.00
#
_symmetry.space_group_name_H-M   'P 1'
#
loop_
_entity.id
_entity.type
_entity.pdbx_description
1 polymer ?
#
loop_
_entity_poly.entity_id
_entity_poly.type
_entity_poly.pdbx_seq_one_letter_code
_entity_poly.pdbx_strand_id
1 'polypeptide(L)'
;MDYKIRFATPDDHGLIYALKAESVRPYVEKNWGWDEDYQRKDFDSEFSHMEQFNVIEVDSKFAGFVQYYCEYPYFEVVEIHLLPEYRGNGIGSDILRYLQKVCIAQDRKIRIGCFKENHRAKHLYQKLGFMQTKETDTHYILEYPNYLIIPYDEKYRDDMIFMVLEAKDALGRVPMLNEDLLDVQKNYIDTGDMFWLAIDEHNRVIGCIGYNSIPDTTEVKLHRLYIKAARKRQESAHACSIPSSYTCVSKVKQQLMYTLAVRNTLNPAASTRSMGIKSMLPV
;
A
#
# COMPACT_ATOMS: atom_id res chain seq x y z
N MET A 1 15.54 -5.53 15.32
CA MET A 1 15.52 -6.88 15.94
C MET A 1 15.62 -7.87 14.81
N ASP A 2 16.61 -8.75 14.85
CA ASP A 2 16.80 -9.75 13.80
C ASP A 2 15.80 -10.89 13.98
N TYR A 3 15.24 -11.35 12.89
CA TYR A 3 14.27 -12.44 12.87
C TYR A 3 14.50 -13.35 11.66
N LYS A 4 14.02 -14.57 11.75
CA LYS A 4 14.01 -15.55 10.66
C LYS A 4 12.58 -15.98 10.36
N ILE A 5 12.33 -16.39 9.13
CA ILE A 5 11.06 -16.98 8.72
C ILE A 5 11.35 -18.38 8.19
N ARG A 6 10.55 -19.35 8.62
CA ARG A 6 10.56 -20.72 8.11
C ARG A 6 9.14 -21.22 7.88
N PHE A 7 8.98 -22.22 7.06
CA PHE A 7 7.70 -22.93 6.94
C PHE A 7 7.30 -23.53 8.29
N ALA A 8 5.99 -23.57 8.55
CA ALA A 8 5.46 -24.26 9.71
C ALA A 8 5.67 -25.77 9.58
N THR A 9 5.74 -26.44 10.71
CA THR A 9 5.78 -27.90 10.87
C THR A 9 4.60 -28.35 11.72
N PRO A 10 4.25 -29.64 11.78
CA PRO A 10 3.18 -30.11 12.67
C PRO A 10 3.38 -29.75 14.15
N ASP A 11 4.62 -29.62 14.60
CA ASP A 11 4.95 -29.24 15.98
C ASP A 11 4.57 -27.78 16.31
N ASP A 12 4.40 -26.94 15.31
CA ASP A 12 4.02 -25.54 15.49
C ASP A 12 2.51 -25.33 15.69
N HIS A 13 1.68 -26.34 15.39
CA HIS A 13 0.22 -26.26 15.42
C HIS A 13 -0.31 -25.61 16.71
N GLY A 14 0.13 -26.12 17.87
CA GLY A 14 -0.34 -25.63 19.17
C GLY A 14 0.05 -24.18 19.45
N LEU A 15 1.27 -23.77 19.07
CA LEU A 15 1.77 -22.40 19.25
C LEU A 15 1.03 -21.42 18.36
N ILE A 16 0.82 -21.79 17.09
CA ILE A 16 0.10 -20.97 16.11
C ILE A 16 -1.35 -20.80 16.55
N TYR A 17 -2.05 -21.91 16.92
CA TYR A 17 -3.43 -21.84 17.40
C TYR A 17 -3.56 -20.94 18.64
N ALA A 18 -2.70 -21.12 19.65
CA ALA A 18 -2.75 -20.33 20.87
C ALA A 18 -2.62 -18.83 20.60
N LEU A 19 -1.65 -18.44 19.75
CA LEU A 19 -1.44 -17.04 19.39
C LEU A 19 -2.59 -16.49 18.53
N LYS A 20 -3.12 -17.26 17.56
CA LYS A 20 -4.29 -16.90 16.78
C LYS A 20 -5.49 -16.67 17.68
N ALA A 21 -5.83 -17.66 18.50
CA ALA A 21 -6.99 -17.61 19.39
C ALA A 21 -6.92 -16.39 20.33
N GLU A 22 -5.77 -16.14 20.98
CA GLU A 22 -5.57 -14.97 21.84
C GLU A 22 -5.79 -13.66 21.07
N SER A 23 -5.26 -13.58 19.84
CA SER A 23 -5.27 -12.36 19.04
C SER A 23 -6.65 -12.03 18.47
N VAL A 24 -7.45 -13.04 18.07
CA VAL A 24 -8.75 -12.82 17.41
C VAL A 24 -9.93 -12.88 18.37
N ARG A 25 -9.80 -13.56 19.52
CA ARG A 25 -10.87 -13.78 20.49
C ARG A 25 -11.67 -12.54 20.85
N PRO A 26 -11.05 -11.38 21.17
CA PRO A 26 -11.81 -10.18 21.52
C PRO A 26 -12.79 -9.71 20.43
N TYR A 27 -12.44 -9.94 19.17
CA TYR A 27 -13.26 -9.57 18.02
C TYR A 27 -14.33 -10.61 17.72
N VAL A 28 -13.97 -11.89 17.73
CA VAL A 28 -14.88 -13.00 17.48
C VAL A 28 -15.96 -13.07 18.57
N GLU A 29 -15.55 -12.99 19.83
CA GLU A 29 -16.46 -13.04 20.97
C GLU A 29 -17.50 -11.92 20.95
N LYS A 30 -17.08 -10.73 20.56
CA LYS A 30 -17.96 -9.56 20.43
C LYS A 30 -19.00 -9.71 19.31
N ASN A 31 -18.60 -10.26 18.17
CA ASN A 31 -19.45 -10.30 16.97
C ASN A 31 -20.34 -11.55 16.90
N TRP A 32 -19.85 -12.71 17.39
CA TRP A 32 -20.51 -14.00 17.20
C TRP A 32 -20.52 -14.88 18.44
N GLY A 33 -19.86 -14.50 19.51
CA GLY A 33 -19.54 -15.38 20.63
C GLY A 33 -18.31 -16.26 20.35
N TRP A 34 -17.74 -16.84 21.40
CA TRP A 34 -16.58 -17.71 21.30
C TRP A 34 -16.98 -19.15 21.59
N ASP A 35 -16.82 -20.04 20.63
CA ASP A 35 -16.98 -21.48 20.75
C ASP A 35 -15.62 -22.14 20.52
N GLU A 36 -15.02 -22.67 21.59
CA GLU A 36 -13.68 -23.23 21.55
C GLU A 36 -13.57 -24.45 20.62
N ASP A 37 -14.59 -25.32 20.62
CA ASP A 37 -14.58 -26.54 19.80
C ASP A 37 -14.71 -26.18 18.31
N TYR A 38 -15.55 -25.22 18.00
CA TYR A 38 -15.67 -24.69 16.64
C TYR A 38 -14.36 -24.07 16.18
N GLN A 39 -13.74 -23.19 16.99
CA GLN A 39 -12.50 -22.50 16.63
C GLN A 39 -11.34 -23.48 16.42
N ARG A 40 -11.24 -24.53 17.23
CA ARG A 40 -10.23 -25.58 17.04
C ARG A 40 -10.43 -26.34 15.76
N LYS A 41 -11.65 -26.78 15.51
CA LYS A 41 -11.99 -27.52 14.29
C LYS A 41 -11.77 -26.70 13.02
N ASP A 42 -12.12 -25.43 13.07
CA ASP A 42 -11.90 -24.49 11.95
C ASP A 42 -10.41 -24.30 11.68
N PHE A 43 -9.62 -24.08 12.75
CA PHE A 43 -8.16 -23.98 12.64
C PHE A 43 -7.50 -25.27 12.15
N ASP A 44 -7.95 -26.45 12.62
CA ASP A 44 -7.43 -27.74 12.14
C ASP A 44 -7.64 -27.89 10.63
N SER A 45 -8.79 -27.42 10.12
CA SER A 45 -9.06 -27.40 8.69
C SER A 45 -8.14 -26.43 7.94
N GLU A 46 -7.92 -25.22 8.46
CA GLU A 46 -6.98 -24.25 7.88
C GLU A 46 -5.54 -24.77 7.91
N PHE A 47 -5.11 -25.34 9.02
CA PHE A 47 -3.75 -25.87 9.20
C PHE A 47 -3.47 -27.12 8.37
N SER A 48 -4.51 -27.78 7.83
CA SER A 48 -4.32 -28.84 6.83
C SER A 48 -3.59 -28.31 5.58
N HIS A 49 -3.62 -27.00 5.31
CA HIS A 49 -2.83 -26.27 4.33
C HIS A 49 -1.59 -25.64 4.96
N MET A 50 -0.80 -26.44 5.66
CA MET A 50 0.35 -26.00 6.47
C MET A 50 1.40 -25.20 5.64
N GLU A 51 1.48 -25.44 4.33
CA GLU A 51 2.34 -24.71 3.41
C GLU A 51 2.04 -23.20 3.32
N GLN A 52 0.86 -22.79 3.75
CA GLN A 52 0.46 -21.38 3.82
C GLN A 52 0.98 -20.67 5.08
N PHE A 53 1.41 -21.43 6.10
CA PHE A 53 1.85 -20.90 7.38
C PHE A 53 3.36 -20.79 7.45
N ASN A 54 3.82 -19.64 7.89
CA ASN A 54 5.24 -19.34 8.07
C ASN A 54 5.48 -18.85 9.50
N VAL A 55 6.35 -19.54 10.22
CA VAL A 55 6.74 -19.20 11.58
C VAL A 55 7.78 -18.11 11.57
N ILE A 56 7.61 -17.12 12.44
CA ILE A 56 8.56 -16.04 12.70
C ILE A 56 9.33 -16.38 13.97
N GLU A 57 10.64 -16.42 13.89
CA GLU A 57 11.53 -16.70 15.00
C GLU A 57 12.45 -15.54 15.32
N VAL A 58 12.64 -15.25 16.59
CA VAL A 58 13.65 -14.32 17.12
C VAL A 58 14.50 -15.11 18.11
N ASP A 59 15.81 -15.09 17.94
CA ASP A 59 16.77 -15.87 18.77
C ASP A 59 16.39 -17.36 18.87
N SER A 60 15.93 -17.94 17.74
CA SER A 60 15.46 -19.33 17.64
C SER A 60 14.25 -19.67 18.52
N LYS A 61 13.47 -18.67 18.95
CA LYS A 61 12.23 -18.84 19.68
C LYS A 61 11.05 -18.40 18.83
N PHE A 62 9.93 -19.09 18.98
CA PHE A 62 8.67 -18.69 18.33
C PHE A 62 8.30 -17.26 18.74
N ALA A 63 8.21 -16.37 17.77
CA ALA A 63 7.84 -14.97 17.95
C ALA A 63 6.49 -14.63 17.34
N GLY A 64 6.01 -15.48 16.44
CA GLY A 64 4.74 -15.29 15.77
C GLY A 64 4.63 -16.09 14.47
N PHE A 65 3.64 -15.76 13.68
CA PHE A 65 3.46 -16.38 12.37
C PHE A 65 2.83 -15.41 11.36
N VAL A 66 2.97 -15.74 10.07
CA VAL A 66 2.22 -15.15 8.98
C VAL A 66 1.62 -16.26 8.13
N GLN A 67 0.33 -16.13 7.80
CA GLN A 67 -0.38 -17.02 6.89
C GLN A 67 -0.69 -16.26 5.60
N TYR A 68 -0.32 -16.85 4.47
CA TYR A 68 -0.65 -16.29 3.15
C TYR A 68 -0.78 -17.39 2.10
N TYR A 69 -1.51 -17.09 1.04
CA TYR A 69 -1.59 -17.91 -0.16
C TYR A 69 -1.68 -17.07 -1.42
N CYS A 70 -1.47 -17.71 -2.57
CA CYS A 70 -1.53 -17.06 -3.88
C CYS A 70 -2.75 -17.54 -4.66
N GLU A 71 -3.66 -16.63 -4.97
CA GLU A 71 -4.78 -16.84 -5.88
C GLU A 71 -4.83 -15.68 -6.88
N TYR A 72 -4.45 -15.96 -8.12
CA TYR A 72 -4.32 -14.89 -9.12
C TYR A 72 -5.63 -14.10 -9.28
N PRO A 73 -5.61 -12.77 -9.31
CA PRO A 73 -4.45 -11.87 -9.34
C PRO A 73 -3.91 -11.47 -7.94
N TYR A 74 -4.37 -12.11 -6.88
CA TYR A 74 -4.05 -11.70 -5.51
C TYR A 74 -3.00 -12.59 -4.86
N PHE A 75 -2.23 -11.96 -3.99
CA PHE A 75 -1.49 -12.55 -2.90
C PHE A 75 -2.24 -12.19 -1.62
N GLU A 76 -2.89 -13.16 -1.01
CA GLU A 76 -3.73 -12.96 0.15
C GLU A 76 -2.92 -13.15 1.41
N VAL A 77 -2.74 -12.11 2.21
CA VAL A 77 -2.24 -12.21 3.58
C VAL A 77 -3.43 -12.42 4.49
N VAL A 78 -3.63 -13.68 4.92
CA VAL A 78 -4.77 -14.05 5.76
C VAL A 78 -4.59 -13.48 7.16
N GLU A 79 -3.44 -13.76 7.77
CA GLU A 79 -3.13 -13.35 9.13
C GLU A 79 -1.64 -13.04 9.31
N ILE A 80 -1.34 -12.13 10.21
CA ILE A 80 0.01 -11.87 10.72
C ILE A 80 -0.09 -11.54 12.21
N HIS A 81 0.49 -12.39 13.03
CA HIS A 81 0.45 -12.27 14.49
C HIS A 81 1.83 -12.37 15.09
N LEU A 82 2.09 -11.55 16.09
CA LEU A 82 3.32 -11.55 16.91
C LEU A 82 2.93 -11.64 18.37
N LEU A 83 3.71 -12.40 19.14
CA LEU A 83 3.64 -12.37 20.59
C LEU A 83 3.85 -10.94 21.12
N PRO A 84 3.21 -10.54 22.24
CA PRO A 84 3.24 -9.17 22.75
C PRO A 84 4.64 -8.57 22.86
N GLU A 85 5.62 -9.33 23.35
CA GLU A 85 7.01 -8.91 23.55
C GLU A 85 7.77 -8.59 22.27
N TYR A 86 7.31 -9.12 21.11
CA TYR A 86 7.92 -8.86 19.81
C TYR A 86 7.18 -7.78 19.01
N ARG A 87 6.06 -7.28 19.51
CA ARG A 87 5.29 -6.20 18.86
C ARG A 87 6.02 -4.85 18.99
N GLY A 88 5.83 -3.98 18.02
CA GLY A 88 6.42 -2.63 18.04
C GLY A 88 7.87 -2.55 17.56
N ASN A 89 8.54 -3.66 17.30
CA ASN A 89 9.94 -3.74 16.86
C ASN A 89 10.14 -3.72 15.33
N GLY A 90 9.08 -3.44 14.57
CA GLY A 90 9.15 -3.33 13.11
C GLY A 90 8.94 -4.63 12.34
N ILE A 91 9.02 -5.82 12.97
CA ILE A 91 8.98 -7.13 12.31
C ILE A 91 7.81 -7.26 11.32
N GLY A 92 6.57 -7.01 11.78
CA GLY A 92 5.39 -7.10 10.91
C GLY A 92 5.41 -6.12 9.73
N SER A 93 5.97 -4.91 9.95
CA SER A 93 6.13 -3.92 8.87
C SER A 93 7.14 -4.39 7.83
N ASP A 94 8.23 -4.99 8.26
CA ASP A 94 9.29 -5.46 7.37
C ASP A 94 8.84 -6.66 6.53
N ILE A 95 8.09 -7.59 7.16
CA ILE A 95 7.48 -8.72 6.44
C ILE A 95 6.51 -8.21 5.37
N LEU A 96 5.60 -7.30 5.71
CA LEU A 96 4.64 -6.76 4.75
C LEU A 96 5.34 -6.00 3.62
N ARG A 97 6.39 -5.21 3.90
CA ARG A 97 7.18 -4.55 2.86
C ARG A 97 7.92 -5.53 1.95
N TYR A 98 8.42 -6.64 2.51
CA TYR A 98 9.02 -7.70 1.70
C TYR A 98 7.98 -8.32 0.75
N LEU A 99 6.80 -8.68 1.27
CA LEU A 99 5.71 -9.22 0.47
C LEU A 99 5.24 -8.24 -0.61
N GLN A 100 5.16 -6.94 -0.32
CA GLN A 100 4.87 -5.90 -1.32
C GLN A 100 5.85 -5.94 -2.49
N LYS A 101 7.16 -6.03 -2.21
CA LYS A 101 8.20 -6.11 -3.25
C LYS A 101 8.07 -7.38 -4.10
N VAL A 102 7.81 -8.52 -3.45
CA VAL A 102 7.61 -9.80 -4.14
C VAL A 102 6.38 -9.74 -5.05
N CYS A 103 5.27 -9.20 -4.55
CA CYS A 103 4.03 -9.09 -5.31
C CYS A 103 4.18 -8.17 -6.53
N ILE A 104 4.84 -7.01 -6.37
CA ILE A 104 5.13 -6.11 -7.50
C ILE A 104 5.97 -6.83 -8.56
N ALA A 105 7.02 -7.56 -8.15
CA ALA A 105 7.89 -8.29 -9.06
C ALA A 105 7.18 -9.44 -9.80
N GLN A 106 6.06 -9.93 -9.28
CA GLN A 106 5.26 -11.02 -9.85
C GLN A 106 3.96 -10.54 -10.50
N ASP A 107 3.76 -9.24 -10.68
CA ASP A 107 2.52 -8.64 -11.19
C ASP A 107 1.27 -9.12 -10.41
N ARG A 108 1.38 -9.11 -9.08
CA ARG A 108 0.29 -9.50 -8.19
C ARG A 108 -0.11 -8.36 -7.28
N LYS A 109 -1.39 -8.32 -6.92
CA LYS A 109 -1.91 -7.41 -5.90
C LYS A 109 -1.84 -8.12 -4.55
N ILE A 110 -1.33 -7.44 -3.55
CA ILE A 110 -1.39 -7.96 -2.19
C ILE A 110 -2.65 -7.44 -1.50
N ARG A 111 -3.40 -8.36 -0.88
CA ARG A 111 -4.63 -8.08 -0.13
C ARG A 111 -4.49 -8.56 1.31
N ILE A 112 -5.04 -7.78 2.23
CA ILE A 112 -5.06 -8.09 3.66
C ILE A 112 -6.36 -7.59 4.28
N GLY A 113 -6.90 -8.35 5.24
CA GLY A 113 -8.07 -7.96 6.02
C GLY A 113 -7.73 -7.58 7.46
N CYS A 114 -8.60 -6.82 8.12
CA CYS A 114 -8.60 -6.67 9.56
C CYS A 114 -10.00 -6.41 10.09
N PHE A 115 -10.27 -6.83 11.32
CA PHE A 115 -11.49 -6.47 12.02
C PHE A 115 -11.66 -4.95 12.09
N LYS A 116 -12.89 -4.46 11.99
CA LYS A 116 -13.21 -3.01 12.04
C LYS A 116 -12.73 -2.36 13.33
N GLU A 117 -12.74 -3.08 14.43
CA GLU A 117 -12.24 -2.65 15.75
C GLU A 117 -10.73 -2.70 15.86
N ASN A 118 -10.02 -3.39 14.98
CA ASN A 118 -8.57 -3.45 14.99
C ASN A 118 -7.94 -2.21 14.33
N HIS A 119 -8.16 -1.05 14.97
CA HIS A 119 -7.66 0.24 14.48
C HIS A 119 -6.13 0.26 14.34
N ARG A 120 -5.43 -0.51 15.19
CA ARG A 120 -3.96 -0.60 15.14
C ARG A 120 -3.49 -1.27 13.85
N ALA A 121 -4.10 -2.39 13.47
CA ALA A 121 -3.78 -3.08 12.22
C ALA A 121 -4.14 -2.21 11.01
N LYS A 122 -5.34 -1.64 11.00
CA LYS A 122 -5.77 -0.71 9.93
C LYS A 122 -4.78 0.44 9.73
N HIS A 123 -4.39 1.10 10.83
CA HIS A 123 -3.42 2.21 10.77
C HIS A 123 -2.04 1.75 10.25
N LEU A 124 -1.56 0.57 10.69
CA LEU A 124 -0.31 -0.02 10.19
C LEU A 124 -0.38 -0.25 8.68
N TYR A 125 -1.45 -0.89 8.20
CA TYR A 125 -1.61 -1.19 6.78
C TYR A 125 -1.69 0.09 5.93
N GLN A 126 -2.43 1.08 6.38
CA GLN A 126 -2.50 2.38 5.72
C GLN A 126 -1.13 3.08 5.69
N LYS A 127 -0.37 3.05 6.79
CA LYS A 127 1.00 3.59 6.85
C LYS A 127 1.95 2.87 5.89
N LEU A 128 1.70 1.61 5.59
CA LEU A 128 2.46 0.83 4.60
C LEU A 128 1.94 1.01 3.16
N GLY A 129 0.95 1.87 2.95
CA GLY A 129 0.43 2.20 1.63
C GLY A 129 -0.72 1.31 1.15
N PHE A 130 -1.24 0.41 2.01
CA PHE A 130 -2.46 -0.31 1.69
C PHE A 130 -3.66 0.63 1.72
N MET A 131 -4.58 0.46 0.78
CA MET A 131 -5.79 1.25 0.66
C MET A 131 -7.02 0.38 0.87
N GLN A 132 -7.98 0.87 1.66
CA GLN A 132 -9.24 0.18 1.84
C GLN A 132 -9.99 0.13 0.52
N THR A 133 -10.33 -1.07 0.06
CA THR A 133 -11.06 -1.31 -1.20
C THR A 133 -12.46 -1.81 -0.98
N LYS A 134 -12.70 -2.52 0.12
CA LYS A 134 -14.00 -3.06 0.50
C LYS A 134 -14.17 -3.03 2.01
N GLU A 135 -15.38 -3.20 2.46
CA GLU A 135 -15.72 -3.52 3.83
C GLU A 135 -16.87 -4.52 3.87
N THR A 136 -16.88 -5.34 4.89
CA THR A 136 -17.97 -6.22 5.29
C THR A 136 -18.58 -5.70 6.58
N ASP A 137 -19.53 -6.41 7.17
CA ASP A 137 -20.09 -6.03 8.47
C ASP A 137 -19.02 -5.97 9.56
N THR A 138 -18.02 -6.84 9.49
CA THR A 138 -16.99 -7.03 10.53
C THR A 138 -15.57 -6.65 10.14
N HIS A 139 -15.24 -6.57 8.84
CA HIS A 139 -13.86 -6.38 8.37
C HIS A 139 -13.71 -5.22 7.40
N TYR A 140 -12.54 -4.60 7.41
CA TYR A 140 -11.99 -3.83 6.31
C TYR A 140 -11.09 -4.74 5.45
N ILE A 141 -11.23 -4.63 4.13
CA ILE A 141 -10.35 -5.27 3.16
C ILE A 141 -9.48 -4.18 2.54
N LEU A 142 -8.18 -4.37 2.62
CA LEU A 142 -7.20 -3.41 2.10
C LEU A 142 -6.34 -4.09 1.04
N GLU A 143 -6.00 -3.35 -0.01
CA GLU A 143 -5.13 -3.82 -1.08
C GLU A 143 -3.94 -2.88 -1.22
N TYR A 144 -2.78 -3.44 -1.46
CA TYR A 144 -1.61 -2.69 -1.89
C TYR A 144 -1.58 -2.68 -3.42
N PRO A 145 -1.50 -1.49 -4.03
CA PRO A 145 -1.42 -1.39 -5.48
C PRO A 145 -0.08 -1.92 -6.00
N ASN A 146 -0.09 -2.44 -7.22
CA ASN A 146 1.11 -2.93 -7.90
C ASN A 146 1.93 -1.79 -8.54
N TYR A 147 2.14 -0.70 -7.81
CA TYR A 147 3.01 0.40 -8.22
C TYR A 147 3.82 0.94 -7.02
N LEU A 148 4.95 1.56 -7.32
CA LEU A 148 5.83 2.20 -6.33
C LEU A 148 5.74 3.71 -6.46
N ILE A 149 5.76 4.41 -5.32
CA ILE A 149 6.00 5.86 -5.29
C ILE A 149 7.46 6.10 -4.91
N ILE A 150 8.21 6.71 -5.82
CA ILE A 150 9.63 7.01 -5.65
C ILE A 150 9.89 8.52 -5.78
N PRO A 151 10.94 9.07 -5.16
CA PRO A 151 11.44 10.38 -5.53
C PRO A 151 11.82 10.40 -7.01
N TYR A 152 11.78 11.58 -7.61
CA TYR A 152 12.24 11.75 -9.00
C TYR A 152 13.65 11.19 -9.20
N ASP A 153 13.83 10.52 -10.33
CA ASP A 153 15.10 10.00 -10.82
C ASP A 153 15.16 10.30 -12.32
N GLU A 154 16.24 10.92 -12.79
CA GLU A 154 16.43 11.42 -14.14
C GLU A 154 16.22 10.35 -15.22
N LYS A 155 16.50 9.08 -14.92
CA LYS A 155 16.27 7.97 -15.86
C LYS A 155 14.82 7.82 -16.30
N TYR A 156 13.86 8.38 -15.56
CA TYR A 156 12.43 8.35 -15.88
C TYR A 156 11.93 9.63 -16.56
N ARG A 157 12.78 10.62 -16.80
CA ARG A 157 12.38 11.94 -17.35
C ARG A 157 11.53 11.82 -18.61
N ASP A 158 12.01 11.11 -19.59
CA ASP A 158 11.35 11.04 -20.90
C ASP A 158 10.04 10.25 -20.83
N ASP A 159 10.00 9.17 -20.02
CA ASP A 159 8.77 8.40 -19.79
C ASP A 159 7.73 9.22 -19.00
N MET A 160 8.17 10.02 -18.03
CA MET A 160 7.31 10.95 -17.31
C MET A 160 6.73 12.02 -18.23
N ILE A 161 7.54 12.64 -19.09
CA ILE A 161 7.08 13.64 -20.05
C ILE A 161 6.05 13.03 -20.99
N PHE A 162 6.33 11.86 -21.54
CA PHE A 162 5.40 11.14 -22.41
C PHE A 162 4.06 10.87 -21.68
N MET A 163 4.10 10.35 -20.46
CA MET A 163 2.91 10.12 -19.64
C MET A 163 2.10 11.40 -19.41
N VAL A 164 2.77 12.53 -19.14
CA VAL A 164 2.10 13.82 -18.94
C VAL A 164 1.40 14.30 -20.21
N LEU A 165 2.03 14.15 -21.37
CA LEU A 165 1.43 14.50 -22.65
C LEU A 165 0.21 13.63 -22.97
N GLU A 166 0.30 12.31 -22.76
CA GLU A 166 -0.85 11.40 -22.90
C GLU A 166 -2.00 11.77 -21.93
N ALA A 167 -1.67 12.14 -20.69
CA ALA A 167 -2.68 12.54 -19.72
C ALA A 167 -3.39 13.84 -20.08
N LYS A 168 -2.68 14.80 -20.67
CA LYS A 168 -3.28 16.04 -21.18
C LYS A 168 -4.20 15.79 -22.35
N ASP A 169 -3.77 14.98 -23.33
CA ASP A 169 -4.56 14.61 -24.49
C ASP A 169 -5.86 13.91 -24.09
N ALA A 170 -5.78 12.96 -23.14
CA ALA A 170 -6.94 12.25 -22.61
C ALA A 170 -7.95 13.16 -21.89
N LEU A 171 -7.51 14.33 -21.42
CA LEU A 171 -8.36 15.39 -20.82
C LEU A 171 -8.90 16.38 -21.87
N GLY A 172 -8.67 16.12 -23.16
CA GLY A 172 -9.05 17.03 -24.25
C GLY A 172 -8.24 18.32 -24.28
N ARG A 173 -7.07 18.36 -23.65
CA ARG A 173 -6.16 19.51 -23.67
C ARG A 173 -5.08 19.29 -24.73
N VAL A 174 -4.67 20.36 -25.41
CA VAL A 174 -3.52 20.31 -26.33
C VAL A 174 -2.29 19.81 -25.53
N PRO A 175 -1.64 18.73 -25.96
CA PRO A 175 -0.48 18.18 -25.26
C PRO A 175 0.75 19.07 -25.47
N MET A 176 0.79 20.19 -24.74
CA MET A 176 1.95 21.09 -24.71
C MET A 176 2.95 20.61 -23.65
N LEU A 177 4.23 20.68 -23.99
CA LEU A 177 5.31 20.41 -23.07
C LEU A 177 5.31 21.44 -21.90
N ASN A 178 5.53 20.97 -20.71
CA ASN A 178 5.81 21.82 -19.56
C ASN A 178 7.33 21.96 -19.44
N GLU A 179 7.86 23.16 -19.63
CA GLU A 179 9.32 23.40 -19.66
C GLU A 179 10.04 22.98 -18.36
N ASP A 180 9.39 23.11 -17.21
CA ASP A 180 9.93 22.71 -15.93
C ASP A 180 10.13 21.19 -15.78
N LEU A 181 9.44 20.37 -16.59
CA LEU A 181 9.64 18.91 -16.62
C LEU A 181 10.87 18.50 -17.45
N LEU A 182 11.47 19.41 -18.22
CA LEU A 182 12.72 19.14 -18.92
C LEU A 182 13.90 19.07 -17.98
N ASP A 183 13.81 19.72 -16.82
CA ASP A 183 14.85 19.75 -15.80
C ASP A 183 14.20 19.81 -14.40
N VAL A 184 13.67 18.67 -13.97
CA VAL A 184 13.02 18.53 -12.65
C VAL A 184 14.03 18.74 -11.54
N GLN A 185 15.29 18.32 -11.74
CA GLN A 185 16.35 18.50 -10.76
C GLN A 185 16.50 19.98 -10.42
N LYS A 186 16.69 20.83 -11.42
CA LYS A 186 16.86 22.27 -11.26
C LYS A 186 15.60 22.97 -10.74
N ASN A 187 14.43 22.60 -11.27
CA ASN A 187 13.17 23.35 -11.01
C ASN A 187 12.48 22.96 -9.70
N TYR A 188 12.85 21.81 -9.11
CA TYR A 188 12.25 21.31 -7.88
C TYR A 188 13.30 20.91 -6.84
N ILE A 189 14.23 20.02 -7.16
CA ILE A 189 15.11 19.40 -6.16
C ILE A 189 16.17 20.39 -5.65
N ASP A 190 16.83 21.10 -6.57
CA ASP A 190 17.89 22.07 -6.20
C ASP A 190 17.33 23.28 -5.46
N THR A 191 16.02 23.55 -5.59
CA THR A 191 15.33 24.59 -4.83
C THR A 191 14.91 24.14 -3.43
N GLY A 192 15.16 22.87 -3.07
CA GLY A 192 14.77 22.29 -1.79
C GLY A 192 13.31 21.77 -1.79
N ASP A 193 12.66 21.75 -2.93
CA ASP A 193 11.34 21.21 -3.13
C ASP A 193 11.39 19.72 -3.52
N MET A 194 10.26 19.09 -3.79
CA MET A 194 10.23 17.67 -4.07
C MET A 194 9.36 17.35 -5.29
N PHE A 195 9.73 16.28 -5.95
CA PHE A 195 8.98 15.68 -7.04
C PHE A 195 8.96 14.17 -6.91
N TRP A 196 7.80 13.53 -7.12
CA TRP A 196 7.63 12.08 -7.03
C TRP A 196 7.02 11.50 -8.28
N LEU A 197 7.38 10.25 -8.52
CA LEU A 197 6.86 9.42 -9.60
C LEU A 197 6.12 8.21 -9.02
N ALA A 198 5.05 7.80 -9.69
CA ALA A 198 4.44 6.50 -9.52
C ALA A 198 4.92 5.60 -10.67
N ILE A 199 5.53 4.46 -10.33
CA ILE A 199 6.13 3.52 -11.26
C ILE A 199 5.40 2.20 -11.17
N ASP A 200 4.93 1.67 -12.30
CA ASP A 200 4.26 0.37 -12.37
C ASP A 200 5.25 -0.81 -12.36
N GLU A 201 4.71 -2.02 -12.38
CA GLU A 201 5.46 -3.28 -12.41
C GLU A 201 6.34 -3.46 -13.65
N HIS A 202 6.02 -2.74 -14.74
CA HIS A 202 6.82 -2.72 -15.98
C HIS A 202 7.87 -1.62 -15.98
N ASN A 203 8.14 -1.02 -14.82
CA ASN A 203 9.09 0.08 -14.66
C ASN A 203 8.74 1.32 -15.50
N ARG A 204 7.44 1.57 -15.72
CA ARG A 204 6.94 2.72 -16.48
C ARG A 204 6.29 3.75 -15.57
N VAL A 205 6.42 5.01 -15.91
CA VAL A 205 5.78 6.10 -15.16
C VAL A 205 4.28 6.11 -15.44
N ILE A 206 3.48 5.97 -14.37
CA ILE A 206 2.01 6.02 -14.42
C ILE A 206 1.43 7.23 -13.69
N GLY A 207 2.26 8.03 -13.04
CA GLY A 207 1.84 9.26 -12.40
C GLY A 207 3.01 10.08 -11.90
N CYS A 208 2.79 11.36 -11.71
CA CYS A 208 3.75 12.25 -11.09
C CYS A 208 3.06 13.33 -10.26
N ILE A 209 3.80 13.91 -9.31
CA ILE A 209 3.41 15.07 -8.51
C ILE A 209 4.66 15.79 -8.01
N GLY A 210 4.64 17.11 -8.07
CA GLY A 210 5.63 17.97 -7.45
C GLY A 210 5.00 19.07 -6.63
N TYR A 211 5.79 19.76 -5.84
CA TYR A 211 5.41 21.03 -5.23
C TYR A 211 6.56 22.03 -5.28
N ASN A 212 6.21 23.30 -5.22
CA ASN A 212 7.15 24.37 -4.93
C ASN A 212 6.72 25.10 -3.65
N SER A 213 7.68 25.41 -2.81
CA SER A 213 7.50 26.27 -1.62
C SER A 213 7.17 27.68 -2.06
N ILE A 214 6.24 28.32 -1.36
CA ILE A 214 5.91 29.73 -1.59
C ILE A 214 6.87 30.56 -0.71
N PRO A 215 7.71 31.47 -1.31
CA PRO A 215 8.65 32.28 -0.56
C PRO A 215 7.98 32.99 0.62
N ASP A 216 8.72 33.07 1.74
CA ASP A 216 8.31 33.77 2.97
C ASP A 216 7.02 33.23 3.61
N THR A 217 6.58 32.02 3.25
CA THR A 217 5.42 31.37 3.83
C THR A 217 5.74 29.94 4.28
N THR A 218 4.80 29.33 5.00
CA THR A 218 4.82 27.90 5.31
C THR A 218 3.98 27.08 4.32
N GLU A 219 3.49 27.72 3.25
CA GLU A 219 2.61 27.10 2.26
C GLU A 219 3.42 26.51 1.08
N VAL A 220 2.85 25.52 0.44
CA VAL A 220 3.39 24.92 -0.78
C VAL A 220 2.34 24.95 -1.88
N LYS A 221 2.77 25.14 -3.11
CA LYS A 221 1.92 25.05 -4.30
C LYS A 221 2.15 23.72 -4.98
N LEU A 222 1.09 22.91 -5.09
CA LEU A 222 1.13 21.65 -5.81
C LEU A 222 1.22 21.89 -7.31
N HIS A 223 2.13 21.16 -7.95
CA HIS A 223 2.34 21.20 -9.40
C HIS A 223 2.33 19.77 -9.98
N ARG A 224 2.01 19.68 -11.25
CA ARG A 224 2.24 18.49 -12.08
C ARG A 224 1.60 17.21 -11.55
N LEU A 225 0.43 17.30 -10.90
CA LEU A 225 -0.34 16.09 -10.58
C LEU A 225 -0.97 15.56 -11.87
N TYR A 226 -0.30 14.61 -12.48
CA TYR A 226 -0.76 13.87 -13.65
C TYR A 226 -0.77 12.37 -13.36
N ILE A 227 -1.71 11.70 -14.00
CA ILE A 227 -1.83 10.23 -13.90
C ILE A 227 -2.18 9.72 -15.29
N LYS A 228 -1.53 8.63 -15.69
CA LYS A 228 -1.74 7.96 -16.96
C LYS A 228 -3.22 7.66 -17.17
N ALA A 229 -3.77 8.11 -18.29
CA ALA A 229 -5.13 7.75 -18.66
C ALA A 229 -5.18 6.23 -18.90
N ALA A 230 -6.16 5.57 -18.29
CA ALA A 230 -6.38 4.17 -18.57
C ALA A 230 -6.73 4.01 -20.04
N ARG A 231 -5.89 3.31 -20.81
CA ARG A 231 -6.26 2.90 -22.16
C ARG A 231 -7.51 2.04 -22.03
N LYS A 232 -8.62 2.50 -22.62
CA LYS A 232 -9.74 1.61 -22.92
C LYS A 232 -9.17 0.51 -23.80
N ARG A 233 -8.92 -0.69 -23.24
CA ARG A 233 -8.85 -1.88 -24.05
C ARG A 233 -10.20 -1.93 -24.78
N GLN A 234 -10.15 -1.95 -26.09
CA GLN A 234 -11.26 -2.43 -26.93
C GLN A 234 -11.42 -3.91 -26.60
N GLU A 235 -12.08 -4.20 -25.49
CA GLU A 235 -12.63 -5.53 -25.23
C GLU A 235 -14.08 -5.48 -25.69
N SER A 236 -14.35 -6.31 -26.69
CA SER A 236 -15.65 -6.65 -27.23
C SER A 236 -16.68 -6.81 -26.10
N ALA A 237 -17.86 -6.26 -26.36
CA ALA A 237 -19.04 -6.36 -25.55
C ALA A 237 -19.28 -7.76 -24.97
N HIS A 238 -19.15 -7.91 -23.65
CA HIS A 238 -20.01 -8.70 -22.80
C HIS A 238 -19.71 -8.41 -21.33
N ALA A 239 -20.78 -8.08 -20.61
CA ALA A 239 -20.92 -8.03 -19.15
C ALA A 239 -20.41 -6.77 -18.41
N CYS A 240 -21.36 -5.98 -18.03
CA CYS A 240 -21.56 -5.15 -16.85
C CYS A 240 -20.51 -5.33 -15.74
N SER A 241 -19.53 -4.39 -15.64
CA SER A 241 -18.85 -4.08 -14.39
C SER A 241 -18.17 -2.72 -14.53
N ILE A 242 -18.23 -1.93 -13.48
CA ILE A 242 -17.65 -0.59 -13.34
C ILE A 242 -16.16 -0.65 -13.75
N PRO A 243 -15.67 0.24 -14.63
CA PRO A 243 -14.32 0.13 -15.18
C PRO A 243 -13.26 0.21 -14.08
N SER A 244 -12.44 -0.81 -13.94
CA SER A 244 -11.29 -0.87 -13.01
C SER A 244 -10.29 0.28 -13.20
N SER A 245 -10.34 0.95 -14.35
CA SER A 245 -9.49 2.07 -14.74
C SER A 245 -9.70 3.35 -13.90
N TYR A 246 -10.95 3.71 -13.58
CA TYR A 246 -11.22 4.86 -12.71
C TYR A 246 -10.75 4.63 -11.27
N THR A 247 -10.79 3.39 -10.81
CA THR A 247 -10.34 3.00 -9.48
C THR A 247 -8.82 3.09 -9.37
N CYS A 248 -8.06 2.73 -10.40
CA CYS A 248 -6.60 2.83 -10.41
C CYS A 248 -6.14 4.29 -10.38
N VAL A 249 -6.69 5.14 -11.24
CA VAL A 249 -6.35 6.58 -11.30
C VAL A 249 -6.59 7.28 -9.98
N SER A 250 -7.75 7.05 -9.34
CA SER A 250 -8.06 7.65 -8.04
C SER A 250 -7.13 7.15 -6.93
N LYS A 251 -6.75 5.88 -6.96
CA LYS A 251 -5.82 5.26 -5.99
C LYS A 251 -4.40 5.81 -6.12
N VAL A 252 -3.85 5.93 -7.33
CA VAL A 252 -2.53 6.52 -7.55
C VAL A 252 -2.52 7.98 -7.07
N LYS A 253 -3.55 8.75 -7.40
CA LYS A 253 -3.71 10.14 -6.92
C LYS A 253 -3.71 10.22 -5.40
N GLN A 254 -4.51 9.40 -4.74
CA GLN A 254 -4.61 9.35 -3.29
C GLN A 254 -3.28 8.97 -2.64
N GLN A 255 -2.57 7.99 -3.20
CA GLN A 255 -1.28 7.55 -2.68
C GLN A 255 -0.19 8.61 -2.86
N LEU A 256 -0.15 9.30 -4.00
CA LEU A 256 0.76 10.42 -4.24
C LEU A 256 0.51 11.54 -3.22
N MET A 257 -0.76 11.91 -2.99
CA MET A 257 -1.14 12.91 -2.00
C MET A 257 -0.80 12.49 -0.57
N TYR A 258 -1.01 11.21 -0.22
CA TYR A 258 -0.64 10.66 1.09
C TYR A 258 0.88 10.67 1.30
N THR A 259 1.66 10.27 0.30
CA THR A 259 3.13 10.29 0.36
C THR A 259 3.65 11.70 0.59
N LEU A 260 3.05 12.68 -0.08
CA LEU A 260 3.33 14.10 0.14
C LEU A 260 3.06 14.50 1.60
N ALA A 261 1.89 14.13 2.14
CA ALA A 261 1.47 14.48 3.50
C ALA A 261 2.40 13.85 4.56
N VAL A 262 2.70 12.55 4.44
CA VAL A 262 3.50 11.82 5.44
C VAL A 262 4.96 12.28 5.47
N ARG A 263 5.58 12.55 4.32
CA ARG A 263 6.99 12.97 4.28
C ARG A 263 7.21 14.39 4.80
N ASN A 264 6.23 15.28 4.64
CA ASN A 264 6.32 16.62 5.25
C ASN A 264 6.24 16.58 6.78
N THR A 265 5.61 15.55 7.38
CA THR A 265 5.58 15.36 8.84
C THR A 265 6.84 14.72 9.41
N LEU A 266 7.65 14.03 8.58
CA LEU A 266 8.85 13.31 8.99
C LEU A 266 10.16 14.08 8.78
N ASN A 267 10.14 15.26 8.15
CA ASN A 267 11.31 16.10 8.00
C ASN A 267 11.33 17.17 9.11
N PRO A 268 12.21 17.06 10.13
CA PRO A 268 12.25 18.00 11.27
C PRO A 268 12.53 19.44 10.85
N ALA A 269 13.21 19.66 9.73
CA ALA A 269 13.46 21.00 9.17
C ALA A 269 12.20 21.60 8.50
N ALA A 270 11.19 20.77 8.20
CA ALA A 270 9.90 21.18 7.64
C ALA A 270 8.75 21.14 8.67
N SER A 271 9.02 20.69 9.89
CA SER A 271 7.98 20.45 10.92
C SER A 271 7.31 21.71 11.49
N THR A 272 7.74 22.89 11.09
CA THR A 272 7.07 24.16 11.40
C THR A 272 6.09 24.61 10.31
N ARG A 273 5.93 23.82 9.23
CA ARG A 273 5.07 24.19 8.10
C ARG A 273 3.72 23.48 8.21
N SER A 274 2.69 24.20 8.67
CA SER A 274 1.31 23.72 8.64
C SER A 274 0.80 23.71 7.20
N MET A 275 0.20 22.58 6.77
CA MET A 275 -0.38 22.49 5.42
C MET A 275 -1.73 23.21 5.36
N GLY A 276 -1.74 24.38 4.82
CA GLY A 276 -2.95 25.00 4.27
C GLY A 276 -3.19 24.47 2.85
N ILE A 277 -3.89 23.35 2.69
CA ILE A 277 -4.31 22.87 1.36
C ILE A 277 -5.49 23.74 0.91
N LYS A 278 -5.22 24.80 0.14
CA LYS A 278 -6.28 25.45 -0.64
C LYS A 278 -6.57 24.62 -1.87
N SER A 279 -7.70 23.89 -1.82
CA SER A 279 -8.26 23.21 -2.99
C SER A 279 -8.66 24.25 -4.03
N MET A 280 -7.88 24.40 -5.08
CA MET A 280 -8.35 24.94 -6.36
C MET A 280 -8.55 23.75 -7.30
N LEU A 281 -9.75 23.15 -7.25
CA LEU A 281 -10.28 22.39 -8.37
C LEU A 281 -10.98 23.40 -9.31
N PRO A 282 -10.60 23.52 -10.56
CA PRO A 282 -11.52 24.05 -11.55
C PRO A 282 -12.54 22.97 -11.91
N VAL A 283 -13.81 23.37 -11.95
CA VAL A 283 -14.99 22.64 -12.42
C VAL A 283 -14.78 22.05 -13.83
#